data_f682dacc365d0bbd2148fed64f56d576
#
_entry.id   f682dacc365d0bbd2148fed64f56d576
#
_cell.length_a   1.000
_cell.length_b   1.000
_cell.length_c   1.000
_cell.angle_alpha   90.00
_cell.angle_beta   90.00
_cell.angle_gamma   90.00
#
_symmetry.space_group_name_H-M   'P 1'
#
loop_
_entity.id
_entity.type
_entity.pdbx_description
1 polymer ?
#
loop_
_entity_poly.entity_id
_entity_poly.type
_entity_poly.pdbx_seq_one_letter_code
_entity_poly.pdbx_strand_id
1 'polypeptide(L)'
;FGEVYGEARVGLVVPQYVTIHSINELEANKDRFSSEIVGIDAGAGIMKTTDKAIAAYGLDGYTLMTSSSSTMLASLKKAMDKGEWIVITGWTPHWMFDQFDLKFLDDPKKVYGDLEEIHAIAWKGFSEKDPFAAEFFGNIKLTTEELSSFMTAMKDARMDEEEIARKWRDEHRQLVD
;
A
#
# COMPACT_ATOMS: atom_id res chain seq x y z
N PHE A 1 -6.78 13.62 -16.89
CA PHE A 1 -6.30 12.59 -17.82
C PHE A 1 -6.85 11.22 -17.41
N GLY A 2 -6.30 10.16 -17.97
CA GLY A 2 -6.72 8.79 -17.72
C GLY A 2 -6.33 8.26 -16.34
N GLU A 3 -6.88 7.09 -16.00
CA GLU A 3 -6.48 6.25 -14.89
C GLU A 3 -5.04 5.75 -15.12
N VAL A 4 -4.16 5.96 -14.16
CA VAL A 4 -2.78 5.48 -14.17
C VAL A 4 -2.66 4.13 -13.46
N TYR A 5 -3.48 3.93 -12.41
CA TYR A 5 -3.50 2.72 -11.60
C TYR A 5 -4.88 2.54 -10.95
N GLY A 6 -5.52 1.40 -11.15
CA GLY A 6 -6.92 1.13 -10.77
C GLY A 6 -7.10 0.17 -9.59
N GLU A 7 -6.03 -0.24 -8.92
CA GLU A 7 -6.09 -1.24 -7.84
C GLU A 7 -5.57 -0.67 -6.49
N ALA A 8 -5.72 0.66 -6.29
CA ALA A 8 -5.33 1.27 -5.04
C ALA A 8 -6.23 0.77 -3.90
N ARG A 9 -5.62 0.27 -2.84
CA ARG A 9 -6.32 -0.32 -1.71
C ARG A 9 -5.68 0.09 -0.40
N VAL A 10 -6.50 0.31 0.61
CA VAL A 10 -6.06 0.44 2.00
C VAL A 10 -6.69 -0.66 2.85
N GLY A 11 -6.04 -1.07 3.92
CA GLY A 11 -6.59 -2.12 4.78
C GLY A 11 -5.62 -2.62 5.85
N LEU A 12 -6.00 -3.72 6.48
CA LEU A 12 -5.13 -4.48 7.37
C LEU A 12 -4.36 -5.55 6.58
N VAL A 13 -3.07 -5.61 6.83
CA VAL A 13 -2.13 -6.48 6.11
C VAL A 13 -1.42 -7.40 7.11
N VAL A 14 -1.24 -8.63 6.71
CA VAL A 14 -0.53 -9.66 7.49
C VAL A 14 0.47 -10.40 6.59
N PRO A 15 1.54 -11.01 7.15
CA PRO A 15 2.38 -11.95 6.40
C PRO A 15 1.56 -13.10 5.80
N GLN A 16 1.95 -13.58 4.64
CA GLN A 16 1.24 -14.64 3.90
C GLN A 16 1.10 -15.93 4.71
N TYR A 17 2.07 -16.25 5.59
CA TYR A 17 2.02 -17.43 6.46
C TYR A 17 1.00 -17.36 7.60
N VAL A 18 0.41 -16.19 7.86
CA VAL A 18 -0.68 -16.03 8.82
C VAL A 18 -1.93 -16.70 8.28
N THR A 19 -2.54 -17.58 9.07
CA THR A 19 -3.59 -18.49 8.58
C THR A 19 -4.99 -17.90 8.54
N ILE A 20 -5.23 -16.72 9.11
CA ILE A 20 -6.49 -16.02 8.97
C ILE A 20 -6.57 -15.27 7.64
N HIS A 21 -7.79 -15.04 7.15
CA HIS A 21 -8.04 -14.38 5.88
C HIS A 21 -8.96 -13.15 5.98
N SER A 22 -9.63 -12.95 7.10
CA SER A 22 -10.59 -11.87 7.28
C SER A 22 -10.39 -11.11 8.59
N ILE A 23 -10.73 -9.83 8.59
CA ILE A 23 -10.75 -8.96 9.78
C ILE A 23 -11.67 -9.55 10.87
N ASN A 24 -12.74 -10.27 10.49
CA ASN A 24 -13.62 -10.95 11.42
C ASN A 24 -12.91 -11.98 12.32
N GLU A 25 -11.77 -12.50 11.89
CA GLU A 25 -11.04 -13.55 12.61
C GLU A 25 -10.01 -12.99 13.61
N LEU A 26 -9.76 -11.68 13.58
CA LEU A 26 -8.74 -11.05 14.43
C LEU A 26 -9.05 -11.23 15.91
N GLU A 27 -10.28 -10.95 16.37
CA GLU A 27 -10.60 -10.98 17.81
C GLU A 27 -10.38 -12.39 18.40
N ALA A 28 -10.73 -13.44 17.68
CA ALA A 28 -10.51 -14.82 18.10
C ALA A 28 -9.03 -15.22 18.15
N ASN A 29 -8.15 -14.46 17.49
CA ASN A 29 -6.71 -14.73 17.39
C ASN A 29 -5.85 -13.64 18.04
N LYS A 30 -6.43 -12.74 18.84
CA LYS A 30 -5.78 -11.55 19.37
C LYS A 30 -4.46 -11.83 20.10
N ASP A 31 -4.38 -12.90 20.86
CA ASP A 31 -3.19 -13.26 21.62
C ASP A 31 -1.98 -13.56 20.70
N ARG A 32 -2.24 -14.10 19.49
CA ARG A 32 -1.23 -14.35 18.48
C ARG A 32 -0.66 -13.09 17.86
N PHE A 33 -1.42 -12.00 17.87
CA PHE A 33 -1.03 -10.67 17.41
C PHE A 33 -0.59 -9.75 18.55
N SER A 34 -0.37 -10.30 19.76
CA SER A 34 -0.06 -9.51 20.97
C SER A 34 -1.12 -8.44 21.27
N SER A 35 -2.35 -8.61 20.77
CA SER A 35 -3.44 -7.64 20.86
C SER A 35 -3.10 -6.26 20.28
N GLU A 36 -2.25 -6.21 19.26
CA GLU A 36 -1.78 -4.96 18.64
C GLU A 36 -2.02 -4.95 17.13
N ILE A 37 -2.45 -3.79 16.62
CA ILE A 37 -2.41 -3.42 15.21
C ILE A 37 -1.35 -2.35 15.07
N VAL A 38 -0.28 -2.62 14.32
CA VAL A 38 0.82 -1.66 14.16
C VAL A 38 0.50 -0.72 13.00
N GLY A 39 0.31 0.53 13.31
CA GLY A 39 -0.03 1.60 12.36
C GLY A 39 1.12 2.56 12.11
N ILE A 40 0.78 3.65 11.43
CA ILE A 40 1.67 4.75 11.08
C ILE A 40 1.34 6.01 11.89
N ASP A 41 1.65 7.19 11.37
CA ASP A 41 1.38 8.47 12.02
C ASP A 41 -0.12 8.66 12.31
N ALA A 42 -0.47 9.09 13.51
CA ALA A 42 -1.85 9.25 13.98
C ALA A 42 -2.71 10.17 13.10
N GLY A 43 -2.09 11.09 12.36
CA GLY A 43 -2.78 12.00 11.45
C GLY A 43 -3.19 11.36 10.12
N ALA A 44 -2.66 10.19 9.79
CA ALA A 44 -2.93 9.52 8.51
C ALA A 44 -4.41 9.06 8.40
N GLY A 45 -4.96 9.14 7.20
CA GLY A 45 -6.34 8.72 6.91
C GLY A 45 -6.61 7.26 7.28
N ILE A 46 -5.66 6.38 6.95
CA ILE A 46 -5.76 4.94 7.24
C ILE A 46 -5.88 4.66 8.75
N MET A 47 -5.23 5.44 9.61
CA MET A 47 -5.34 5.29 11.06
C MET A 47 -6.76 5.55 11.54
N LYS A 48 -7.37 6.64 11.07
CA LYS A 48 -8.78 6.98 11.39
C LYS A 48 -9.75 5.91 10.87
N THR A 49 -9.46 5.34 9.72
CA THR A 49 -10.26 4.25 9.16
C THR A 49 -10.07 2.97 9.96
N THR A 50 -8.85 2.70 10.44
CA THR A 50 -8.56 1.54 11.30
C THR A 50 -9.28 1.66 12.66
N ASP A 51 -9.35 2.83 13.26
CA ASP A 51 -10.16 3.05 14.48
C ASP A 51 -11.64 2.71 14.24
N LYS A 52 -12.19 3.10 13.08
CA LYS A 52 -13.55 2.71 12.70
C LYS A 52 -13.68 1.20 12.49
N ALA A 53 -12.67 0.56 11.91
CA ALA A 53 -12.67 -0.89 11.71
C ALA A 53 -12.61 -1.64 13.04
N ILE A 54 -11.79 -1.20 13.99
CA ILE A 54 -11.75 -1.75 15.35
C ILE A 54 -13.17 -1.74 15.96
N ALA A 55 -13.84 -0.60 15.94
CA ALA A 55 -15.21 -0.48 16.47
C ALA A 55 -16.20 -1.33 15.68
N ALA A 56 -16.15 -1.29 14.34
CA ALA A 56 -17.11 -2.00 13.48
C ALA A 56 -16.98 -3.52 13.61
N TYR A 57 -15.77 -4.06 13.79
CA TYR A 57 -15.50 -5.49 13.89
C TYR A 57 -15.49 -6.00 15.34
N GLY A 58 -15.69 -5.11 16.34
CA GLY A 58 -15.67 -5.50 17.76
C GLY A 58 -14.28 -5.98 18.20
N LEU A 59 -13.23 -5.33 17.73
CA LEU A 59 -11.85 -5.66 18.09
C LEU A 59 -11.44 -4.92 19.38
N ASP A 60 -12.30 -4.96 20.40
CA ASP A 60 -12.11 -4.20 21.65
C ASP A 60 -10.85 -4.63 22.44
N GLY A 61 -10.35 -5.84 22.12
CA GLY A 61 -9.10 -6.35 22.70
C GLY A 61 -7.83 -5.83 22.02
N TYR A 62 -7.94 -5.06 20.92
CA TYR A 62 -6.79 -4.57 20.18
C TYR A 62 -6.42 -3.13 20.50
N THR A 63 -5.13 -2.85 20.53
CA THR A 63 -4.58 -1.50 20.57
C THR A 63 -4.03 -1.11 19.21
N LEU A 64 -4.50 0.01 18.65
CA LEU A 64 -3.89 0.59 17.45
C LEU A 64 -2.62 1.38 17.85
N MET A 65 -1.48 0.80 17.53
CA MET A 65 -0.17 1.38 17.82
C MET A 65 0.17 2.47 16.80
N THR A 66 0.39 3.69 17.28
CA THR A 66 0.87 4.79 16.44
C THR A 66 2.38 4.75 16.32
N SER A 67 2.89 4.83 15.09
CA SER A 67 4.32 4.86 14.81
C SER A 67 4.63 5.68 13.55
N SER A 68 5.84 5.61 13.02
CA SER A 68 6.14 6.05 11.65
C SER A 68 6.05 4.89 10.67
N SER A 69 5.88 5.15 9.38
CA SER A 69 5.92 4.11 8.34
C SER A 69 7.19 3.26 8.42
N SER A 70 8.35 3.88 8.67
CA SER A 70 9.61 3.15 8.83
C SER A 70 9.65 2.26 10.06
N THR A 71 9.07 2.69 11.17
CA THR A 71 8.98 1.89 12.42
C THR A 71 8.02 0.73 12.25
N MET A 72 6.86 0.94 11.61
CA MET A 72 5.90 -0.12 11.28
C MET A 72 6.57 -1.20 10.42
N LEU A 73 7.29 -0.81 9.37
CA LEU A 73 7.99 -1.76 8.50
C LEU A 73 9.15 -2.49 9.18
N ALA A 74 9.84 -1.83 10.11
CA ALA A 74 10.87 -2.48 10.94
C ALA A 74 10.24 -3.54 11.87
N SER A 75 9.06 -3.24 12.45
CA SER A 75 8.29 -4.19 13.26
C SER A 75 7.81 -5.37 12.43
N LEU A 76 7.29 -5.12 11.21
CA LEU A 76 6.91 -6.15 10.26
C LEU A 76 8.08 -7.09 9.96
N LYS A 77 9.22 -6.52 9.56
CA LYS A 77 10.43 -7.32 9.24
C LYS A 77 10.86 -8.15 10.44
N LYS A 78 10.92 -7.56 11.64
CA LYS A 78 11.30 -8.26 12.87
C LYS A 78 10.38 -9.44 13.19
N ALA A 79 9.07 -9.27 13.03
CA ALA A 79 8.09 -10.34 13.25
C ALA A 79 8.25 -11.45 12.20
N MET A 80 8.41 -11.11 10.93
CA MET A 80 8.62 -12.07 9.85
C MET A 80 9.91 -12.87 10.03
N ASP A 81 11.02 -12.22 10.41
CA ASP A 81 12.31 -12.90 10.68
C ASP A 81 12.19 -13.97 11.79
N LYS A 82 11.21 -13.84 12.68
CA LYS A 82 10.93 -14.76 13.77
C LYS A 82 9.76 -15.74 13.51
N GLY A 83 9.04 -15.55 12.42
CA GLY A 83 7.79 -16.28 12.14
C GLY A 83 6.65 -15.95 13.11
N GLU A 84 6.70 -14.78 13.75
CA GLU A 84 5.66 -14.27 14.64
C GLU A 84 4.52 -13.65 13.83
N TRP A 85 3.29 -13.73 14.34
CA TRP A 85 2.15 -13.10 13.71
C TRP A 85 2.17 -11.59 13.99
N ILE A 86 1.89 -10.82 12.97
CA ILE A 86 1.74 -9.37 13.05
C ILE A 86 0.63 -8.91 12.11
N VAL A 87 -0.13 -7.91 12.52
CA VAL A 87 -1.06 -7.17 11.68
C VAL A 87 -0.66 -5.71 11.65
N ILE A 88 -0.56 -5.17 10.44
CA ILE A 88 -0.19 -3.77 10.20
C ILE A 88 -1.26 -3.06 9.38
N THR A 89 -1.26 -1.73 9.42
CA THR A 89 -1.95 -0.93 8.41
C THR A 89 -1.17 -0.97 7.11
N GLY A 90 -1.85 -1.14 5.97
CA GLY A 90 -1.16 -1.22 4.69
C GLY A 90 -1.99 -0.66 3.53
N TRP A 91 -1.32 -0.37 2.43
CA TRP A 91 -1.94 0.14 1.21
C TRP A 91 -1.16 -0.26 -0.03
N THR A 92 -1.86 -0.33 -1.16
CA THR A 92 -1.27 -0.46 -2.49
C THR A 92 -1.52 0.82 -3.28
N PRO A 93 -0.58 1.24 -4.15
CA PRO A 93 0.74 0.63 -4.38
C PRO A 93 1.74 0.94 -3.27
N HIS A 94 2.57 -0.02 -2.88
CA HIS A 94 3.66 0.18 -1.93
C HIS A 94 4.74 -0.89 -2.11
N TRP A 95 6.01 -0.50 -2.08
CA TRP A 95 7.17 -1.37 -2.27
C TRP A 95 7.25 -2.55 -1.27
N MET A 96 6.56 -2.47 -0.12
CA MET A 96 6.57 -3.56 0.86
C MET A 96 6.00 -4.87 0.32
N PHE A 97 5.07 -4.83 -0.65
CA PHE A 97 4.51 -6.02 -1.29
C PHE A 97 5.47 -6.68 -2.30
N ASP A 98 6.47 -5.93 -2.77
CA ASP A 98 7.56 -6.47 -3.56
C ASP A 98 8.64 -7.15 -2.67
N GLN A 99 8.89 -6.58 -1.49
CA GLN A 99 9.94 -7.07 -0.59
C GLN A 99 9.50 -8.13 0.40
N PHE A 100 8.22 -8.20 0.74
CA PHE A 100 7.66 -9.11 1.73
C PHE A 100 6.47 -9.85 1.16
N ASP A 101 6.37 -11.14 1.48
CA ASP A 101 5.22 -11.96 1.13
C ASP A 101 4.05 -11.65 2.08
N LEU A 102 3.15 -10.79 1.62
CA LEU A 102 2.07 -10.18 2.40
C LEU A 102 0.71 -10.43 1.75
N LYS A 103 -0.34 -10.36 2.56
CA LYS A 103 -1.72 -10.33 2.10
C LYS A 103 -2.56 -9.34 2.89
N PHE A 104 -3.55 -8.75 2.23
CA PHE A 104 -4.63 -8.05 2.90
C PHE A 104 -5.58 -9.03 3.57
N LEU A 105 -6.10 -8.66 4.73
CA LEU A 105 -7.28 -9.31 5.29
C LEU A 105 -8.54 -8.81 4.55
N ASP A 106 -9.47 -9.71 4.31
CA ASP A 106 -10.77 -9.35 3.74
C ASP A 106 -11.54 -8.44 4.71
N ASP A 107 -12.18 -7.41 4.16
CA ASP A 107 -13.02 -6.45 4.84
C ASP A 107 -14.50 -6.62 4.42
N PRO A 108 -15.23 -7.63 4.93
CA PRO A 108 -16.62 -7.88 4.54
C PRO A 108 -17.59 -6.74 4.86
N LYS A 109 -17.23 -5.87 5.81
CA LYS A 109 -18.03 -4.69 6.18
C LYS A 109 -17.69 -3.45 5.38
N LYS A 110 -16.71 -3.54 4.47
CA LYS A 110 -16.25 -2.44 3.61
C LYS A 110 -15.90 -1.15 4.37
N VAL A 111 -15.31 -1.28 5.56
CA VAL A 111 -14.91 -0.12 6.37
C VAL A 111 -13.78 0.65 5.70
N TYR A 112 -12.90 -0.07 5.00
CA TYR A 112 -11.79 0.52 4.23
C TYR A 112 -12.21 0.98 2.83
N GLY A 113 -13.45 0.72 2.41
CA GLY A 113 -13.96 1.06 1.08
C GLY A 113 -13.68 -0.02 0.04
N ASP A 114 -13.95 0.33 -1.21
CA ASP A 114 -13.62 -0.47 -2.39
C ASP A 114 -12.24 -0.05 -2.95
N LEU A 115 -11.79 -0.69 -4.03
CA LEU A 115 -10.59 -0.28 -4.75
C LEU A 115 -10.76 1.16 -5.29
N GLU A 116 -9.69 1.93 -5.24
CA GLU A 116 -9.63 3.30 -5.71
C GLU A 116 -8.73 3.41 -6.95
N GLU A 117 -8.95 4.47 -7.74
CA GLU A 117 -8.17 4.75 -8.92
C GLU A 117 -7.23 5.92 -8.68
N ILE A 118 -6.00 5.82 -9.17
CA ILE A 118 -5.04 6.93 -9.22
C ILE A 118 -5.05 7.50 -10.63
N HIS A 119 -5.39 8.78 -10.75
CA HIS A 119 -5.48 9.49 -12.02
C HIS A 119 -4.35 10.51 -12.18
N ALA A 120 -3.84 10.64 -13.39
CA ALA A 120 -3.02 11.77 -13.75
C ALA A 120 -3.88 13.04 -13.84
N ILE A 121 -3.45 14.12 -13.18
CA ILE A 121 -4.12 15.42 -13.21
C ILE A 121 -3.19 16.50 -13.73
N ALA A 122 -3.75 17.49 -14.44
CA ALA A 122 -3.02 18.65 -14.89
C ALA A 122 -3.90 19.91 -14.77
N TRP A 123 -3.32 21.08 -14.99
CA TRP A 123 -4.06 22.34 -14.99
C TRP A 123 -4.99 22.43 -16.21
N LYS A 124 -6.09 23.19 -16.04
CA LYS A 124 -7.09 23.40 -17.11
C LYS A 124 -6.45 24.08 -18.34
N GLY A 125 -6.60 23.46 -19.52
CA GLY A 125 -5.99 23.91 -20.77
C GLY A 125 -4.62 23.28 -21.09
N PHE A 126 -4.13 22.36 -20.27
CA PHE A 126 -2.88 21.64 -20.54
C PHE A 126 -2.93 20.88 -21.88
N SER A 127 -4.03 20.16 -22.12
CA SER A 127 -4.22 19.38 -23.36
C SER A 127 -4.24 20.23 -24.62
N GLU A 128 -4.67 21.50 -24.52
CA GLU A 128 -4.65 22.45 -25.64
C GLU A 128 -3.23 23.00 -25.87
N LYS A 129 -2.46 23.18 -24.79
CA LYS A 129 -1.11 23.72 -24.85
C LYS A 129 -0.08 22.68 -25.30
N ASP A 130 -0.19 21.46 -24.84
CA ASP A 130 0.70 20.34 -25.16
C ASP A 130 -0.11 19.06 -25.38
N PRO A 131 -0.71 18.88 -26.56
CA PRO A 131 -1.51 17.71 -26.88
C PRO A 131 -0.71 16.40 -26.79
N PHE A 132 0.56 16.42 -27.18
CA PHE A 132 1.43 15.23 -27.14
C PHE A 132 1.67 14.76 -25.71
N ALA A 133 2.06 15.68 -24.80
CA ALA A 133 2.24 15.31 -23.41
C ALA A 133 0.91 14.88 -22.76
N ALA A 134 -0.21 15.51 -23.14
CA ALA A 134 -1.53 15.13 -22.64
C ALA A 134 -1.92 13.70 -23.05
N GLU A 135 -1.67 13.33 -24.31
CA GLU A 135 -1.88 11.98 -24.83
C GLU A 135 -0.96 10.97 -24.13
N PHE A 136 0.33 11.29 -24.01
CA PHE A 136 1.29 10.45 -23.30
C PHE A 136 0.83 10.14 -21.87
N PHE A 137 0.52 11.16 -21.06
CA PHE A 137 0.05 10.96 -19.68
C PHE A 137 -1.31 10.29 -19.59
N GLY A 138 -2.16 10.44 -20.60
CA GLY A 138 -3.46 9.77 -20.67
C GLY A 138 -3.36 8.27 -20.98
N ASN A 139 -2.26 7.84 -21.57
CA ASN A 139 -2.02 6.46 -21.96
C ASN A 139 -1.19 5.65 -20.96
N ILE A 140 -0.55 6.32 -19.99
CA ILE A 140 0.22 5.62 -18.95
C ILE A 140 -0.73 4.80 -18.10
N LYS A 141 -0.51 3.48 -18.09
CA LYS A 141 -1.15 2.53 -17.18
C LYS A 141 -0.09 1.62 -16.59
N LEU A 142 -0.10 1.48 -15.28
CA LEU A 142 0.86 0.65 -14.56
C LEU A 142 0.14 -0.46 -13.79
N THR A 143 0.69 -1.65 -13.84
CA THR A 143 0.27 -2.77 -12.99
C THR A 143 0.81 -2.60 -11.58
N THR A 144 0.28 -3.40 -10.64
CA THR A 144 0.77 -3.43 -9.25
C THR A 144 2.25 -3.81 -9.20
N GLU A 145 2.69 -4.77 -10.02
CA GLU A 145 4.07 -5.24 -10.09
C GLU A 145 5.00 -4.14 -10.61
N GLU A 146 4.64 -3.49 -11.71
CA GLU A 146 5.43 -2.42 -12.33
C GLU A 146 5.61 -1.25 -11.37
N LEU A 147 4.53 -0.80 -10.74
CA LEU A 147 4.58 0.33 -9.82
C LEU A 147 5.33 -0.01 -8.53
N SER A 148 5.14 -1.20 -7.97
CA SER A 148 5.88 -1.67 -6.78
C SER A 148 7.38 -1.84 -7.08
N SER A 149 7.73 -2.36 -8.25
CA SER A 149 9.12 -2.48 -8.74
C SER A 149 9.78 -1.10 -8.87
N PHE A 150 9.08 -0.14 -9.48
CA PHE A 150 9.57 1.24 -9.58
C PHE A 150 9.80 1.87 -8.20
N MET A 151 8.83 1.71 -7.28
CA MET A 151 8.97 2.22 -5.91
C MET A 151 10.13 1.56 -5.16
N THR A 152 10.39 0.27 -5.39
CA THR A 152 11.55 -0.43 -4.84
C THR A 152 12.86 0.13 -5.38
N ALA A 153 12.95 0.35 -6.70
CA ALA A 153 14.12 0.96 -7.32
C ALA A 153 14.40 2.36 -6.75
N MET A 154 13.37 3.18 -6.58
CA MET A 154 13.49 4.52 -5.99
C MET A 154 13.96 4.49 -4.54
N LYS A 155 13.50 3.52 -3.74
CA LYS A 155 13.86 3.39 -2.32
C LYS A 155 15.31 2.98 -2.10
N ASP A 156 15.79 2.01 -2.87
CA ASP A 156 17.10 1.39 -2.64
C ASP A 156 18.26 2.18 -3.26
N ALA A 157 17.91 3.27 -3.95
CA ALA A 157 18.89 3.99 -4.74
C ALA A 157 19.85 4.86 -3.92
N ARG A 158 21.10 4.62 -4.18
CA ARG A 158 22.20 5.54 -3.87
C ARG A 158 22.49 6.52 -5.02
N MET A 159 21.61 6.54 -6.01
CA MET A 159 21.70 7.28 -7.27
C MET A 159 20.71 8.44 -7.24
N ASP A 160 20.90 9.40 -8.15
CA ASP A 160 19.91 10.46 -8.37
C ASP A 160 18.57 9.90 -8.86
N GLU A 161 17.47 10.45 -8.38
CA GLU A 161 16.11 9.99 -8.69
C GLU A 161 15.83 9.99 -10.21
N GLU A 162 16.36 10.98 -10.93
CA GLU A 162 16.20 11.07 -12.37
C GLU A 162 16.96 9.95 -13.10
N GLU A 163 18.15 9.58 -12.62
CA GLU A 163 18.94 8.48 -13.18
C GLU A 163 18.23 7.13 -12.97
N ILE A 164 17.62 6.92 -11.80
CA ILE A 164 16.83 5.74 -11.50
C ILE A 164 15.63 5.65 -12.43
N ALA A 165 14.88 6.75 -12.56
CA ALA A 165 13.71 6.81 -13.43
C ALA A 165 14.08 6.52 -14.90
N ARG A 166 15.21 7.05 -15.39
CA ARG A 166 15.74 6.76 -16.73
C ARG A 166 16.09 5.29 -16.89
N LYS A 167 16.79 4.69 -15.93
CA LYS A 167 17.16 3.28 -15.96
C LYS A 167 15.90 2.38 -15.96
N TRP A 168 14.98 2.64 -15.04
CA TRP A 168 13.72 1.88 -14.97
C TRP A 168 12.92 1.98 -16.28
N ARG A 169 12.78 3.18 -16.84
CA ARG A 169 12.17 3.40 -18.17
C ARG A 169 12.86 2.58 -19.25
N ASP A 170 14.19 2.56 -19.29
CA ASP A 170 14.95 1.87 -20.33
C ASP A 170 14.81 0.33 -20.21
N GLU A 171 14.58 -0.18 -19.01
CA GLU A 171 14.28 -1.58 -18.73
C GLU A 171 12.81 -1.93 -19.06
N HIS A 172 11.92 -0.93 -19.12
CA HIS A 172 10.46 -1.09 -19.35
C HIS A 172 9.99 -0.31 -20.60
N ARG A 173 10.76 -0.35 -21.68
CA ARG A 173 10.48 0.39 -22.91
C ARG A 173 9.08 0.17 -23.46
N GLN A 174 8.53 -1.04 -23.31
CA GLN A 174 7.18 -1.38 -23.77
C GLN A 174 6.06 -0.56 -23.10
N LEU A 175 6.35 0.12 -22.00
CA LEU A 175 5.38 0.97 -21.27
C LEU A 175 5.39 2.42 -21.75
N VAL A 176 6.44 2.85 -22.46
CA VAL A 176 6.67 4.26 -22.82
C VAL A 176 6.81 4.50 -24.33
N ASP A 177 7.00 3.45 -25.14
CA ASP A 177 7.02 3.48 -26.60
C ASP A 177 5.61 3.21 -27.17
#